data_f32c686ae496b1fb5408f10e137aecec
#
_entry.id   f32c686ae496b1fb5408f10e137aecec
#
_cell.length_a   1.000
_cell.length_b   1.000
_cell.length_c   1.000
_cell.angle_alpha   90.00
_cell.angle_beta   90.00
_cell.angle_gamma   90.00
#
_symmetry.space_group_name_H-M   'P 1'
#
loop_
_entity.id
_entity.type
_entity.pdbx_description
1 polymer ?
#
loop_
_entity_poly.entity_id
_entity_poly.type
_entity_poly.pdbx_seq_one_letter_code
_entity_poly.pdbx_strand_id
1 'polypeptide(L)'
;RDFPLADRLAERTGAVVVVDNDAKALALGEGWCGAAVGERSFLAMVVSTGVGGGLVLDGRLLGGAAGNAGHVGHVVVDPDGPQCACGNRGCLEAVASGPAIQRLTGAPPAEAPPEVRRRTGDLVGRAVATVVNLLDIQLAVVAGSVALGFGAPFFEAAQQRLDLECGLDFTRGARILPAGLGADGPLVGA
;
A
#
# COMPACT_ATOMS: atom_id res chain seq x y z
N ARG A 1 2.44 -20.78 14.16
CA ARG A 1 3.34 -19.68 13.92
C ARG A 1 4.62 -20.22 13.30
N ASP A 2 5.38 -21.06 13.57
CA ASP A 2 6.73 -21.38 13.11
C ASP A 2 6.80 -22.50 12.04
N PHE A 3 5.90 -22.47 11.06
CA PHE A 3 5.97 -23.44 9.95
C PHE A 3 7.12 -23.01 8.97
N PRO A 4 8.12 -23.87 8.73
CA PRO A 4 9.30 -23.57 7.91
C PRO A 4 8.94 -23.66 6.42
N LEU A 5 8.15 -22.71 5.90
CA LEU A 5 7.61 -22.77 4.54
C LEU A 5 8.71 -22.77 3.48
N ALA A 6 9.73 -21.91 3.63
CA ALA A 6 10.84 -21.82 2.68
C ALA A 6 11.58 -23.16 2.56
N ASP A 7 11.95 -23.75 3.70
CA ASP A 7 12.69 -25.01 3.72
C ASP A 7 11.87 -26.15 3.10
N ARG A 8 10.57 -26.23 3.45
CA ARG A 8 9.67 -27.26 2.91
C ARG A 8 9.46 -27.13 1.40
N LEU A 9 9.37 -25.91 0.90
CA LEU A 9 9.28 -25.69 -0.54
C LEU A 9 10.60 -26.01 -1.24
N ALA A 10 11.74 -25.60 -0.67
CA ALA A 10 13.06 -25.92 -1.20
C ALA A 10 13.30 -27.45 -1.27
N GLU A 11 12.97 -28.18 -0.20
CA GLU A 11 13.04 -29.65 -0.16
C GLU A 11 12.20 -30.31 -1.27
N ARG A 12 11.00 -29.77 -1.56
CA ARG A 12 10.09 -30.38 -2.56
C ARG A 12 10.40 -30.01 -3.98
N THR A 13 11.01 -28.85 -4.21
CA THR A 13 11.22 -28.32 -5.58
C THR A 13 12.66 -28.39 -6.03
N GLY A 14 13.60 -28.51 -5.09
CA GLY A 14 15.05 -28.40 -5.36
C GLY A 14 15.49 -26.97 -5.71
N ALA A 15 14.61 -25.98 -5.58
CA ALA A 15 14.88 -24.59 -5.91
C ALA A 15 15.31 -23.80 -4.67
N VAL A 16 16.01 -22.69 -4.89
CA VAL A 16 16.22 -21.66 -3.86
C VAL A 16 14.89 -20.97 -3.63
N VAL A 17 14.40 -20.98 -2.38
CA VAL A 17 13.11 -20.38 -2.01
C VAL A 17 13.34 -19.20 -1.07
N VAL A 18 12.78 -18.06 -1.43
CA VAL A 18 12.73 -16.86 -0.59
C VAL A 18 11.25 -16.58 -0.29
N VAL A 19 10.94 -16.27 0.95
CA VAL A 19 9.60 -15.87 1.38
C VAL A 19 9.67 -14.44 1.87
N ASP A 20 8.87 -13.55 1.27
CA ASP A 20 8.77 -12.15 1.69
C ASP A 20 7.30 -11.70 1.61
N ASN A 21 7.04 -10.45 1.93
CA ASN A 21 5.72 -9.84 1.94
C ASN A 21 5.20 -9.60 0.51
N ASP A 22 3.92 -9.86 0.25
CA ASP A 22 3.27 -9.68 -1.06
C ASP A 22 3.31 -8.23 -1.58
N ALA A 23 3.23 -7.23 -0.69
CA ALA A 23 3.34 -5.83 -1.08
C ALA A 23 4.78 -5.44 -1.47
N LYS A 24 5.79 -6.13 -0.96
CA LYS A 24 7.17 -5.99 -1.43
C LYS A 24 7.36 -6.62 -2.82
N ALA A 25 6.77 -7.79 -3.04
CA ALA A 25 6.73 -8.40 -4.36
C ALA A 25 6.01 -7.47 -5.36
N LEU A 26 4.86 -6.88 -4.98
CA LEU A 26 4.21 -5.85 -5.79
C LEU A 26 5.18 -4.72 -6.18
N ALA A 27 5.97 -4.21 -5.23
CA ALA A 27 6.91 -3.13 -5.51
C ALA A 27 7.97 -3.54 -6.55
N LEU A 28 8.47 -4.76 -6.47
CA LEU A 28 9.39 -5.29 -7.48
C LEU A 28 8.73 -5.42 -8.86
N GLY A 29 7.52 -5.97 -8.93
CA GLY A 29 6.77 -6.10 -10.17
C GLY A 29 6.46 -4.74 -10.83
N GLU A 30 5.94 -3.80 -10.07
CA GLU A 30 5.61 -2.45 -10.56
C GLU A 30 6.84 -1.68 -11.03
N GLY A 31 7.97 -1.85 -10.36
CA GLY A 31 9.25 -1.26 -10.78
C GLY A 31 9.84 -1.93 -12.03
N TRP A 32 9.60 -3.23 -12.22
CA TRP A 32 10.13 -3.99 -13.35
C TRP A 32 9.34 -3.74 -14.63
N CYS A 33 8.02 -3.88 -14.61
CA CYS A 33 7.19 -3.80 -15.82
C CYS A 33 5.79 -3.19 -15.59
N GLY A 34 5.56 -2.49 -14.46
CA GLY A 34 4.31 -1.85 -14.13
C GLY A 34 4.33 -0.33 -14.21
N ALA A 35 3.56 0.34 -13.35
CA ALA A 35 3.39 1.79 -13.35
C ALA A 35 4.60 2.56 -12.77
N ALA A 36 5.56 1.87 -12.14
CA ALA A 36 6.76 2.48 -11.57
C ALA A 36 8.04 2.24 -12.40
N VAL A 37 7.90 1.79 -13.66
CA VAL A 37 9.06 1.60 -14.55
C VAL A 37 9.82 2.91 -14.73
N GLY A 38 11.14 2.86 -14.49
CA GLY A 38 12.03 4.02 -14.59
C GLY A 38 12.15 4.84 -13.30
N GLU A 39 11.27 4.63 -12.32
CA GLU A 39 11.36 5.30 -11.02
C GLU A 39 12.38 4.60 -10.11
N ARG A 40 13.28 5.39 -9.53
CA ARG A 40 14.30 4.85 -8.61
C ARG A 40 13.85 4.80 -7.16
N SER A 41 12.88 5.66 -6.80
CA SER A 41 12.37 5.76 -5.44
C SER A 41 10.85 5.93 -5.48
N PHE A 42 10.13 4.95 -4.94
CA PHE A 42 8.66 4.94 -4.95
C PHE A 42 8.09 4.04 -3.85
N LEU A 43 6.82 4.25 -3.56
CA LEU A 43 6.00 3.36 -2.74
C LEU A 43 5.09 2.54 -3.65
N ALA A 44 5.04 1.22 -3.47
CA ALA A 44 3.92 0.40 -3.95
C ALA A 44 3.11 -0.08 -2.75
N MET A 45 1.79 0.04 -2.81
CA MET A 45 0.94 -0.38 -1.71
C MET A 45 -0.29 -1.16 -2.17
N VAL A 46 -0.80 -2.00 -1.30
CA VAL A 46 -2.03 -2.76 -1.49
C VAL A 46 -3.08 -2.26 -0.51
N VAL A 47 -4.29 -1.95 -1.01
CA VAL A 47 -5.47 -1.65 -0.19
C VAL A 47 -6.55 -2.67 -0.57
N SER A 48 -6.71 -3.68 0.29
CA SER A 48 -7.58 -4.85 0.04
C SER A 48 -8.13 -5.39 1.38
N THR A 49 -8.03 -6.68 1.66
CA THR A 49 -8.37 -7.28 2.97
C THR A 49 -7.52 -6.67 4.09
N GLY A 50 -6.27 -6.36 3.81
CA GLY A 50 -5.37 -5.57 4.65
C GLY A 50 -4.83 -4.37 3.89
N VAL A 51 -3.91 -3.64 4.54
CA VAL A 51 -3.15 -2.56 3.93
C VAL A 51 -1.66 -2.78 4.18
N GLY A 52 -0.89 -2.94 3.11
CA GLY A 52 0.55 -3.13 3.16
C GLY A 52 1.26 -2.30 2.10
N GLY A 53 2.59 -2.27 2.16
CA GLY A 53 3.39 -1.59 1.15
C GLY A 53 4.81 -2.15 1.04
N GLY A 54 5.43 -1.88 -0.09
CA GLY A 54 6.84 -2.07 -0.36
C GLY A 54 7.46 -0.74 -0.80
N LEU A 55 8.62 -0.43 -0.27
CA LEU A 55 9.37 0.78 -0.58
C LEU A 55 10.59 0.42 -1.41
N VAL A 56 10.75 1.11 -2.53
CA VAL A 56 12.00 1.10 -3.30
C VAL A 56 12.65 2.46 -3.12
N LEU A 57 13.91 2.48 -2.71
CA LEU A 57 14.74 3.68 -2.56
C LEU A 57 16.05 3.47 -3.30
N ASP A 58 16.40 4.43 -4.18
CA ASP A 58 17.60 4.36 -5.03
C ASP A 58 17.70 3.07 -5.87
N GLY A 59 16.56 2.52 -6.31
CA GLY A 59 16.49 1.29 -7.09
C GLY A 59 16.64 0.02 -6.27
N ARG A 60 16.52 0.09 -4.92
CA ARG A 60 16.63 -1.04 -4.02
C ARG A 60 15.39 -1.18 -3.15
N LEU A 61 14.87 -2.39 -3.07
CA LEU A 61 13.79 -2.70 -2.14
C LEU A 61 14.28 -2.53 -0.69
N LEU A 62 13.55 -1.73 0.07
CA LEU A 62 13.87 -1.48 1.47
C LEU A 62 13.49 -2.68 2.34
N GLY A 63 14.49 -3.32 2.94
CA GLY A 63 14.27 -4.45 3.86
C GLY A 63 13.84 -3.98 5.25
N GLY A 64 14.52 -2.99 5.80
CA GLY A 64 14.43 -2.63 7.22
C GLY A 64 15.29 -3.56 8.11
N ALA A 65 15.41 -3.22 9.38
CA ALA A 65 16.28 -3.94 10.33
C ALA A 65 15.88 -5.42 10.53
N ALA A 66 14.58 -5.72 10.44
CA ALA A 66 14.03 -7.05 10.64
C ALA A 66 13.26 -7.56 9.40
N GLY A 67 13.53 -7.01 8.22
CA GLY A 67 12.83 -7.40 7.01
C GLY A 67 11.41 -6.85 6.85
N ASN A 68 10.95 -5.95 7.71
CA ASN A 68 9.55 -5.54 7.77
C ASN A 68 9.29 -4.08 7.31
N ALA A 69 10.19 -3.47 6.56
CA ALA A 69 9.92 -2.13 6.03
C ALA A 69 8.72 -2.12 5.07
N GLY A 70 7.94 -1.03 5.09
CA GLY A 70 6.79 -0.87 4.20
C GLY A 70 5.42 -1.11 4.84
N HIS A 71 5.32 -1.33 6.15
CA HIS A 71 4.04 -1.52 6.86
C HIS A 71 3.23 -0.21 6.97
N VAL A 72 2.97 0.44 5.83
CA VAL A 72 2.24 1.72 5.72
C VAL A 72 0.80 1.63 6.24
N GLY A 73 0.22 0.43 6.29
CA GLY A 73 -1.08 0.19 6.89
C GLY A 73 -1.16 0.55 8.39
N HIS A 74 -0.02 0.68 9.06
CA HIS A 74 0.03 1.06 10.48
C HIS A 74 0.43 2.52 10.72
N VAL A 75 0.52 3.33 9.67
CA VAL A 75 0.56 4.80 9.81
C VAL A 75 -0.76 5.25 10.43
N VAL A 76 -0.70 6.04 11.50
CA VAL A 76 -1.88 6.60 12.16
C VAL A 76 -2.40 7.78 11.32
N VAL A 77 -3.58 7.60 10.73
CA VAL A 77 -4.22 8.60 9.86
C VAL A 77 -5.46 9.22 10.50
N ASP A 78 -5.96 8.63 11.56
CA ASP A 78 -7.13 9.07 12.31
C ASP A 78 -6.90 8.78 13.82
N PRO A 79 -6.26 9.69 14.57
CA PRO A 79 -5.89 9.46 15.97
C PRO A 79 -7.06 9.08 16.88
N ASP A 80 -8.27 9.54 16.55
CA ASP A 80 -9.52 9.24 17.26
C ASP A 80 -10.25 8.01 16.68
N GLY A 81 -9.68 7.41 15.65
CA GLY A 81 -10.24 6.26 14.92
C GLY A 81 -10.31 4.96 15.73
N PRO A 82 -10.75 3.87 15.11
CA PRO A 82 -10.94 2.58 15.77
C PRO A 82 -9.61 1.94 16.21
N GLN A 83 -9.72 0.97 17.13
CA GLN A 83 -8.61 0.12 17.53
C GLN A 83 -8.11 -0.71 16.34
N CYS A 84 -6.80 -0.76 16.15
CA CYS A 84 -6.13 -1.60 15.18
C CYS A 84 -5.68 -2.93 15.82
N ALA A 85 -5.61 -3.99 15.02
CA ALA A 85 -5.12 -5.29 15.47
C ALA A 85 -3.65 -5.26 15.97
N CYS A 86 -2.86 -4.25 15.56
CA CYS A 86 -1.49 -4.06 16.04
C CYS A 86 -1.40 -3.49 17.48
N GLY A 87 -2.52 -3.12 18.08
CA GLY A 87 -2.60 -2.50 19.40
C GLY A 87 -2.71 -0.97 19.38
N ASN A 88 -2.38 -0.31 18.28
CA ASN A 88 -2.55 1.13 18.12
C ASN A 88 -4.01 1.51 17.77
N ARG A 89 -4.30 2.81 17.74
CA ARG A 89 -5.59 3.36 17.33
C ARG A 89 -5.42 4.18 16.04
N GLY A 90 -6.43 4.09 15.14
CA GLY A 90 -6.49 4.93 13.94
C GLY A 90 -5.47 4.66 12.86
N CYS A 91 -4.87 3.46 12.85
CA CYS A 91 -4.03 3.01 11.74
C CYS A 91 -4.81 3.00 10.42
N LEU A 92 -4.15 3.26 9.31
CA LEU A 92 -4.76 3.23 7.98
C LEU A 92 -5.51 1.92 7.72
N GLU A 93 -4.96 0.77 8.06
CA GLU A 93 -5.61 -0.53 7.89
C GLU A 93 -6.92 -0.63 8.67
N ALA A 94 -6.98 -0.07 9.88
CA ALA A 94 -8.17 -0.11 10.72
C ALA A 94 -9.34 0.71 10.15
N VAL A 95 -9.08 1.64 9.22
CA VAL A 95 -10.08 2.55 8.63
C VAL A 95 -10.27 2.42 7.13
N ALA A 96 -9.30 1.83 6.40
CA ALA A 96 -9.30 1.77 4.93
C ALA A 96 -9.31 0.35 4.35
N SER A 97 -9.10 -0.70 5.16
CA SER A 97 -9.18 -2.08 4.68
C SER A 97 -10.61 -2.51 4.35
N GLY A 98 -10.77 -3.55 3.53
CA GLY A 98 -12.08 -4.10 3.18
C GLY A 98 -12.92 -4.45 4.41
N PRO A 99 -12.39 -5.19 5.40
CA PRO A 99 -13.11 -5.44 6.66
C PRO A 99 -13.45 -4.17 7.45
N ALA A 100 -12.61 -3.13 7.40
CA ALA A 100 -12.90 -1.85 8.05
C ALA A 100 -14.08 -1.14 7.38
N ILE A 101 -14.10 -1.12 6.04
CA ILE A 101 -15.19 -0.55 5.25
C ILE A 101 -16.49 -1.32 5.50
N GLN A 102 -16.43 -2.66 5.52
CA GLN A 102 -17.60 -3.49 5.80
C GLN A 102 -18.16 -3.22 7.22
N ARG A 103 -17.32 -3.05 8.22
CA ARG A 103 -17.78 -2.65 9.57
C ARG A 103 -18.43 -1.28 9.58
N LEU A 104 -17.91 -0.34 8.80
CA LEU A 104 -18.43 1.02 8.71
C LEU A 104 -19.79 1.09 8.00
N THR A 105 -19.96 0.34 6.91
CA THR A 105 -21.13 0.44 6.02
C THR A 105 -22.18 -0.65 6.27
N GLY A 106 -21.79 -1.75 6.91
CA GLY A 106 -22.63 -2.95 7.01
C GLY A 106 -22.69 -3.80 5.73
N ALA A 107 -21.99 -3.39 4.65
CA ALA A 107 -22.04 -4.00 3.34
C ALA A 107 -20.63 -4.29 2.79
N PRO A 108 -20.48 -5.18 1.80
CA PRO A 108 -19.19 -5.42 1.14
C PRO A 108 -18.59 -4.13 0.55
N PRO A 109 -17.26 -3.98 0.50
CA PRO A 109 -16.62 -2.78 -0.06
C PRO A 109 -17.09 -2.41 -1.47
N ALA A 110 -17.41 -3.39 -2.32
CA ALA A 110 -17.91 -3.15 -3.67
C ALA A 110 -19.20 -2.31 -3.69
N GLU A 111 -20.02 -2.41 -2.64
CA GLU A 111 -21.27 -1.69 -2.46
C GLU A 111 -21.11 -0.38 -1.69
N ALA A 112 -19.88 0.00 -1.33
CA ALA A 112 -19.62 1.21 -0.57
C ALA A 112 -20.10 2.45 -1.32
N PRO A 113 -20.82 3.38 -0.64
CA PRO A 113 -21.31 4.58 -1.26
C PRO A 113 -20.16 5.55 -1.61
N PRO A 114 -20.39 6.51 -2.54
CA PRO A 114 -19.33 7.39 -3.07
C PRO A 114 -18.57 8.18 -1.99
N GLU A 115 -19.22 8.58 -0.92
CA GLU A 115 -18.59 9.30 0.20
C GLU A 115 -17.58 8.42 0.94
N VAL A 116 -17.86 7.12 1.12
CA VAL A 116 -16.93 6.17 1.73
C VAL A 116 -15.74 5.92 0.82
N ARG A 117 -15.94 5.81 -0.49
CA ARG A 117 -14.86 5.66 -1.47
C ARG A 117 -13.92 6.86 -1.44
N ARG A 118 -14.46 8.08 -1.44
CA ARG A 118 -13.66 9.32 -1.31
C ARG A 118 -12.94 9.40 0.02
N ARG A 119 -13.64 9.13 1.15
CA ARG A 119 -13.01 9.12 2.47
C ARG A 119 -11.85 8.14 2.55
N THR A 120 -12.00 6.95 1.97
CA THR A 120 -10.94 5.95 1.95
C THR A 120 -9.74 6.44 1.15
N GLY A 121 -9.95 7.05 -0.01
CA GLY A 121 -8.90 7.69 -0.80
C GLY A 121 -8.18 8.80 -0.03
N ASP A 122 -8.94 9.69 0.62
CA ASP A 122 -8.39 10.77 1.44
C ASP A 122 -7.44 10.25 2.55
N LEU A 123 -7.84 9.20 3.27
CA LEU A 123 -7.01 8.59 4.30
C LEU A 123 -5.75 7.92 3.75
N VAL A 124 -5.85 7.28 2.57
CA VAL A 124 -4.69 6.73 1.86
C VAL A 124 -3.75 7.86 1.41
N GLY A 125 -4.29 8.94 0.85
CA GLY A 125 -3.51 10.11 0.47
C GLY A 125 -2.71 10.70 1.62
N ARG A 126 -3.29 10.78 2.82
CA ARG A 126 -2.61 11.19 4.05
C ARG A 126 -1.43 10.29 4.42
N ALA A 127 -1.63 8.97 4.37
CA ALA A 127 -0.55 8.03 4.65
C ALA A 127 0.58 8.14 3.61
N VAL A 128 0.23 8.28 2.33
CA VAL A 128 1.20 8.49 1.23
C VAL A 128 1.95 9.81 1.44
N ALA A 129 1.28 10.90 1.79
CA ALA A 129 1.93 12.19 2.08
C ALA A 129 2.97 12.08 3.21
N THR A 130 2.67 11.29 4.25
CA THR A 130 3.64 11.02 5.32
C THR A 130 4.91 10.36 4.76
N VAL A 131 4.76 9.38 3.88
CA VAL A 131 5.90 8.67 3.27
C VAL A 131 6.66 9.58 2.29
N VAL A 132 5.96 10.34 1.45
CA VAL A 132 6.53 11.32 0.50
C VAL A 132 7.36 12.36 1.22
N ASN A 133 6.80 13.00 2.27
CA ASN A 133 7.51 14.01 3.06
C ASN A 133 8.72 13.45 3.81
N LEU A 134 8.68 12.18 4.23
CA LEU A 134 9.74 11.56 5.03
C LEU A 134 10.88 11.01 4.18
N LEU A 135 10.58 10.48 2.99
CA LEU A 135 11.52 9.71 2.18
C LEU A 135 11.89 10.36 0.85
N ASP A 136 11.37 11.55 0.55
CA ASP A 136 11.63 12.28 -0.70
C ASP A 136 11.36 11.41 -1.95
N ILE A 137 10.17 10.82 -2.00
CA ILE A 137 9.72 10.04 -3.15
C ILE A 137 8.65 10.80 -3.94
N GLN A 138 8.56 10.57 -5.25
CA GLN A 138 7.65 11.29 -6.14
C GLN A 138 6.49 10.44 -6.67
N LEU A 139 6.48 9.14 -6.34
CA LEU A 139 5.46 8.22 -6.84
C LEU A 139 4.99 7.25 -5.77
N ALA A 140 3.69 7.08 -5.67
CA ALA A 140 3.06 5.94 -5.04
C ALA A 140 2.16 5.22 -6.04
N VAL A 141 2.30 3.91 -6.18
CA VAL A 141 1.39 3.06 -6.96
C VAL A 141 0.50 2.25 -6.02
N VAL A 142 -0.80 2.22 -6.27
CA VAL A 142 -1.77 1.62 -5.36
C VAL A 142 -2.55 0.52 -6.07
N ALA A 143 -2.42 -0.70 -5.54
CA ALA A 143 -3.12 -1.91 -5.94
C ALA A 143 -4.19 -2.30 -4.91
N GLY A 144 -4.82 -3.43 -5.17
CA GLY A 144 -5.77 -4.08 -4.26
C GLY A 144 -7.22 -3.82 -4.62
N SER A 145 -8.07 -4.78 -4.24
CA SER A 145 -9.48 -4.81 -4.65
C SER A 145 -10.30 -3.63 -4.15
N VAL A 146 -9.93 -3.03 -3.02
CA VAL A 146 -10.59 -1.83 -2.50
C VAL A 146 -10.20 -0.62 -3.34
N ALA A 147 -8.90 -0.33 -3.50
CA ALA A 147 -8.45 0.86 -4.24
C ALA A 147 -8.89 0.81 -5.70
N LEU A 148 -8.57 -0.28 -6.41
CA LEU A 148 -8.91 -0.43 -7.82
C LEU A 148 -10.43 -0.53 -8.06
N GLY A 149 -11.15 -1.20 -7.17
CA GLY A 149 -12.61 -1.31 -7.22
C GLY A 149 -13.35 0.00 -6.94
N PHE A 150 -12.75 0.90 -6.16
CA PHE A 150 -13.31 2.22 -5.90
C PHE A 150 -13.05 3.21 -7.05
N GLY A 151 -12.00 2.98 -7.83
CA GLY A 151 -11.70 3.72 -9.06
C GLY A 151 -11.47 5.21 -8.85
N ALA A 152 -11.92 6.03 -9.80
CA ALA A 152 -11.65 7.48 -9.84
C ALA A 152 -11.98 8.21 -8.52
N PRO A 153 -13.14 7.99 -7.85
CA PRO A 153 -13.44 8.68 -6.60
C PRO A 153 -12.39 8.49 -5.49
N PHE A 154 -11.74 7.33 -5.46
CA PHE A 154 -10.66 7.03 -4.53
C PHE A 154 -9.37 7.75 -4.93
N PHE A 155 -8.93 7.58 -6.18
CA PHE A 155 -7.65 8.12 -6.64
C PHE A 155 -7.64 9.65 -6.67
N GLU A 156 -8.73 10.28 -7.07
CA GLU A 156 -8.87 11.74 -7.05
C GLU A 156 -8.80 12.29 -5.61
N ALA A 157 -9.50 11.67 -4.66
CA ALA A 157 -9.45 12.09 -3.27
C ALA A 157 -8.06 11.86 -2.64
N ALA A 158 -7.41 10.74 -2.97
CA ALA A 158 -6.06 10.44 -2.51
C ALA A 158 -5.05 11.47 -3.04
N GLN A 159 -5.11 11.82 -4.32
CA GLN A 159 -4.23 12.84 -4.92
C GLN A 159 -4.49 14.22 -4.31
N GLN A 160 -5.76 14.63 -4.17
CA GLN A 160 -6.09 15.91 -3.54
C GLN A 160 -5.54 16.01 -2.11
N ARG A 161 -5.62 14.94 -1.33
CA ARG A 161 -5.05 14.90 0.02
C ARG A 161 -3.53 14.97 -0.01
N LEU A 162 -2.88 14.24 -0.91
CA LEU A 162 -1.44 14.31 -1.11
C LEU A 162 -0.99 15.74 -1.41
N ASP A 163 -1.64 16.40 -2.37
CA ASP A 163 -1.31 17.76 -2.79
C ASP A 163 -1.46 18.77 -1.64
N LEU A 164 -2.44 18.58 -0.76
CA LEU A 164 -2.67 19.44 0.41
C LEU A 164 -1.61 19.25 1.51
N GLU A 165 -1.10 18.04 1.71
CA GLU A 165 -0.19 17.72 2.81
C GLU A 165 1.30 17.70 2.39
N CYS A 166 1.60 17.76 1.09
CA CYS A 166 2.95 17.89 0.52
C CYS A 166 3.30 19.37 0.26
N GLY A 167 3.57 20.11 1.33
CA GLY A 167 3.87 21.55 1.27
C GLY A 167 5.33 21.91 1.02
N LEU A 168 6.25 20.93 1.08
CA LEU A 168 7.68 21.14 0.86
C LEU A 168 7.98 21.24 -0.64
N ASP A 169 8.92 22.11 -1.03
CA ASP A 169 9.20 22.35 -2.47
C ASP A 169 9.59 21.07 -3.22
N PHE A 170 10.34 20.18 -2.57
CA PHE A 170 10.79 18.91 -3.16
C PHE A 170 9.70 17.83 -3.22
N THR A 171 8.58 17.99 -2.49
CA THR A 171 7.47 17.04 -2.52
C THR A 171 6.34 17.44 -3.47
N ARG A 172 6.41 18.65 -4.04
CA ARG A 172 5.41 19.14 -5.00
C ARG A 172 5.43 18.32 -6.27
N GLY A 173 4.24 17.94 -6.74
CA GLY A 173 4.08 17.14 -7.96
C GLY A 173 4.21 15.63 -7.73
N ALA A 174 4.33 15.18 -6.49
CA ALA A 174 4.23 13.76 -6.15
C ALA A 174 2.86 13.20 -6.60
N ARG A 175 2.85 11.94 -7.06
CA ARG A 175 1.69 11.34 -7.72
C ARG A 175 1.26 10.05 -7.04
N ILE A 176 -0.05 9.83 -7.01
CA ILE A 176 -0.65 8.54 -6.68
C ILE A 176 -1.31 7.98 -7.94
N LEU A 177 -0.85 6.81 -8.37
CA LEU A 177 -1.35 6.14 -9.58
C LEU A 177 -1.93 4.77 -9.23
N PRO A 178 -2.92 4.27 -9.98
CA PRO A 178 -3.29 2.86 -9.91
C PRO A 178 -2.10 2.01 -10.36
N ALA A 179 -1.94 0.84 -9.71
CA ALA A 179 -0.94 -0.14 -10.09
C ALA A 179 -1.16 -0.64 -11.52
N GLY A 180 -0.08 -0.71 -12.31
CA GLY A 180 -0.13 -1.08 -13.72
C GLY A 180 -0.40 -2.57 -13.93
N LEU A 181 0.03 -3.41 -13.00
CA LEU A 181 -0.11 -4.87 -13.07
C LEU A 181 -1.41 -5.39 -12.41
N GLY A 182 -2.21 -4.49 -11.82
CA GLY A 182 -3.49 -4.86 -11.21
C GLY A 182 -3.34 -5.93 -10.13
N ALA A 183 -4.09 -7.03 -10.26
CA ALA A 183 -4.06 -8.15 -9.30
C ALA A 183 -2.82 -9.04 -9.44
N ASP A 184 -2.13 -9.02 -10.57
CA ASP A 184 -0.99 -9.89 -10.86
C ASP A 184 0.34 -9.33 -10.35
N GLY A 185 0.37 -8.08 -9.89
CA GLY A 185 1.58 -7.40 -9.45
C GLY A 185 2.43 -8.19 -8.45
N PRO A 186 1.86 -8.73 -7.35
CA PRO A 186 2.63 -9.54 -6.40
C PRO A 186 3.19 -10.83 -7.01
N LEU A 187 2.47 -11.45 -7.94
CA LEU A 187 2.94 -12.66 -8.62
C LEU A 187 4.09 -12.38 -9.59
N VAL A 188 4.01 -11.26 -10.31
CA VAL A 188 5.04 -10.83 -11.26
C VAL A 188 6.33 -10.45 -10.54
N GLY A 189 6.23 -9.88 -9.34
CA GLY A 189 7.39 -9.44 -8.56
C GLY A 189 8.00 -10.53 -7.65
N ALA A 190 7.34 -11.70 -7.54
CA ALA A 190 7.84 -12.83 -6.78
C ALA A 190 8.83 -13.66 -7.59
#